data_c4b39fc57731f3722baa257945c5818f
#
_entry.id   c4b39fc57731f3722baa257945c5818f
#
_cell.length_a   1.000
_cell.length_b   1.000
_cell.length_c   1.000
_cell.angle_alpha   90.00
_cell.angle_beta   90.00
_cell.angle_gamma   90.00
#
_symmetry.space_group_name_H-M   'P 1'
#
loop_
_entity.id
_entity.type
_entity.pdbx_description
1 polymer ?
#
loop_
_entity_poly.entity_id
_entity_poly.type
_entity_poly.pdbx_seq_one_letter_code
_entity_poly.pdbx_strand_id
1 'polypeptide(L)'
;IEGRPDWCVSRQRVWGVPLPIFINKKTKEPLRDQKIIDRIASIYEKQGSDCWFTDDLKIFLGNDYDSKDYEKLNDIVEVWFDSGSTHSFVLEKRKDLKWPADMYLEGSDQHRGWFHSSLLESCGTRGKAPFKSILSHGFVVDGKGMKMSKSTGNVISPEDILKNYGADILRVWASASDYAEDLRIDKNILIQHAESYRKIRNTFRFMLGNLKDKFEKQDFKKIEIQKMDELEQLILHKLFLIGVSIDENLKNYNFHKLYKDLLN
;
A
#
# COMPACT_ATOMS: atom_id res chain seq x y z
N ILE A 1 19.03 7.97 -3.91
CA ILE A 1 19.12 7.79 -5.37
C ILE A 1 20.47 8.33 -5.90
N GLU A 2 20.86 9.55 -5.54
CA GLU A 2 22.06 10.24 -6.09
C GLU A 2 23.36 9.42 -5.99
N GLY A 3 23.60 8.74 -4.88
CA GLY A 3 24.79 7.90 -4.68
C GLY A 3 24.60 6.42 -4.98
N ARG A 4 23.54 6.05 -5.71
CA ARG A 4 23.26 4.64 -5.97
C ARG A 4 24.15 4.08 -7.09
N PRO A 5 24.77 2.88 -6.91
CA PRO A 5 25.43 2.16 -7.98
C PRO A 5 24.41 1.61 -8.99
N ASP A 6 24.91 1.18 -10.14
CA ASP A 6 24.11 0.49 -11.15
C ASP A 6 23.37 -0.71 -10.56
N TRP A 7 22.16 -0.92 -11.05
CA TRP A 7 21.33 -2.02 -10.63
C TRP A 7 21.35 -3.15 -11.66
N CYS A 8 22.01 -4.24 -11.31
CA CYS A 8 21.96 -5.45 -12.12
C CYS A 8 20.59 -6.11 -11.96
N VAL A 9 19.79 -6.09 -13.02
CA VAL A 9 18.42 -6.63 -13.03
C VAL A 9 18.33 -8.09 -13.45
N SER A 10 19.42 -8.71 -13.92
CA SER A 10 19.45 -10.13 -14.30
C SER A 10 19.68 -11.06 -13.09
N ARG A 11 18.98 -12.20 -13.09
CA ARG A 11 19.16 -13.27 -12.10
C ARG A 11 19.22 -14.63 -12.77
N GLN A 12 20.13 -15.47 -12.32
CA GLN A 12 20.33 -16.85 -12.77
C GLN A 12 19.52 -17.78 -11.85
N ARG A 13 18.21 -17.84 -12.06
CA ARG A 13 17.27 -18.66 -11.29
C ARG A 13 16.34 -19.43 -12.22
N VAL A 14 15.81 -20.54 -11.75
CA VAL A 14 14.96 -21.44 -12.53
C VAL A 14 13.55 -20.86 -12.75
N TRP A 15 13.08 -19.99 -11.87
CA TRP A 15 11.74 -19.44 -11.92
C TRP A 15 11.74 -17.91 -11.79
N GLY A 16 10.98 -17.28 -12.65
CA GLY A 16 10.79 -15.83 -12.72
C GLY A 16 10.45 -15.36 -14.13
N VAL A 17 10.18 -14.07 -14.29
CA VAL A 17 9.91 -13.47 -15.60
C VAL A 17 11.21 -13.41 -16.41
N PRO A 18 11.26 -14.00 -17.64
CA PRO A 18 12.47 -14.02 -18.44
C PRO A 18 12.88 -12.62 -18.91
N LEU A 19 14.18 -12.39 -19.03
CA LEU A 19 14.74 -11.25 -19.75
C LEU A 19 14.76 -11.56 -21.26
N PRO A 20 13.87 -10.96 -22.06
CA PRO A 20 13.69 -11.33 -23.47
C PRO A 20 14.75 -10.68 -24.36
N ILE A 21 16.01 -11.05 -24.16
CA ILE A 21 17.16 -10.51 -24.87
C ILE A 21 17.81 -11.60 -25.73
N PHE A 22 18.07 -11.28 -26.97
CA PHE A 22 18.89 -12.08 -27.86
C PHE A 22 20.33 -11.58 -27.88
N ILE A 23 21.28 -12.51 -27.80
CA ILE A 23 22.71 -12.21 -27.89
C ILE A 23 23.23 -12.77 -29.20
N ASN A 24 23.94 -11.93 -29.98
CA ASN A 24 24.62 -12.39 -31.17
C ASN A 24 25.80 -13.28 -30.79
N LYS A 25 25.85 -14.50 -31.34
CA LYS A 25 26.85 -15.50 -30.98
C LYS A 25 28.29 -15.08 -31.33
N LYS A 26 28.46 -14.28 -32.40
CA LYS A 26 29.78 -13.83 -32.90
C LYS A 26 30.28 -12.56 -32.19
N THR A 27 29.39 -11.57 -32.10
CA THR A 27 29.78 -10.26 -31.54
C THR A 27 29.61 -10.16 -30.02
N LYS A 28 28.81 -11.09 -29.45
CA LYS A 28 28.37 -11.06 -28.04
C LYS A 28 27.55 -9.83 -27.64
N GLU A 29 27.08 -9.07 -28.62
CA GLU A 29 26.25 -7.89 -28.40
C GLU A 29 24.76 -8.26 -28.33
N PRO A 30 23.96 -7.55 -27.51
CA PRO A 30 22.53 -7.71 -27.47
C PRO A 30 21.85 -7.16 -28.74
N LEU A 31 20.83 -7.85 -29.23
CA LEU A 31 19.99 -7.38 -30.33
C LEU A 31 19.10 -6.24 -29.85
N ARG A 32 19.29 -5.04 -30.42
CA ARG A 32 18.51 -3.84 -30.10
C ARG A 32 17.61 -3.48 -31.29
N ASP A 33 16.48 -4.17 -31.38
CA ASP A 33 15.49 -3.94 -32.44
C ASP A 33 14.09 -3.87 -31.84
N GLN A 34 13.46 -2.68 -31.94
CA GLN A 34 12.12 -2.43 -31.40
C GLN A 34 11.08 -3.36 -32.01
N LYS A 35 11.18 -3.71 -33.29
CA LYS A 35 10.27 -4.63 -33.96
C LYS A 35 10.28 -6.03 -33.33
N ILE A 36 11.45 -6.49 -32.94
CA ILE A 36 11.59 -7.78 -32.23
C ILE A 36 11.03 -7.68 -30.82
N ILE A 37 11.28 -6.58 -30.10
CA ILE A 37 10.73 -6.35 -28.77
C ILE A 37 9.20 -6.34 -28.81
N ASP A 38 8.59 -5.62 -29.75
CA ASP A 38 7.14 -5.56 -29.92
C ASP A 38 6.53 -6.92 -30.29
N ARG A 39 7.23 -7.71 -31.10
CA ARG A 39 6.82 -9.08 -31.42
C ARG A 39 6.85 -9.98 -30.20
N ILE A 40 7.91 -9.93 -29.39
CA ILE A 40 8.00 -10.70 -28.14
C ILE A 40 6.86 -10.30 -27.20
N ALA A 41 6.61 -9.03 -27.01
CA ALA A 41 5.53 -8.53 -26.19
C ALA A 41 4.17 -9.06 -26.64
N SER A 42 3.91 -9.05 -27.96
CA SER A 42 2.68 -9.58 -28.54
C SER A 42 2.52 -11.11 -28.36
N ILE A 43 3.62 -11.85 -28.37
CA ILE A 43 3.62 -13.29 -28.10
C ILE A 43 3.34 -13.55 -26.62
N TYR A 44 4.02 -12.81 -25.72
CA TYR A 44 3.81 -12.92 -24.27
C TYR A 44 2.36 -12.60 -23.86
N GLU A 45 1.76 -11.61 -24.50
CA GLU A 45 0.36 -11.23 -24.24
C GLU A 45 -0.63 -12.36 -24.58
N LYS A 46 -0.30 -13.21 -25.54
CA LYS A 46 -1.15 -14.33 -26.00
C LYS A 46 -0.87 -15.65 -25.30
N GLN A 47 0.39 -15.93 -24.99
CA GLN A 47 0.84 -17.26 -24.54
C GLN A 47 1.45 -17.26 -23.13
N GLY A 48 1.69 -16.06 -22.54
CA GLY A 48 2.45 -15.93 -21.32
C GLY A 48 3.96 -15.93 -21.58
N SER A 49 4.73 -15.52 -20.56
CA SER A 49 6.19 -15.36 -20.70
C SER A 49 6.98 -16.68 -20.71
N ASP A 50 6.38 -17.79 -20.26
CA ASP A 50 7.04 -19.10 -20.22
C ASP A 50 7.41 -19.61 -21.61
N CYS A 51 6.70 -19.17 -22.64
CA CYS A 51 7.02 -19.47 -24.06
C CYS A 51 8.46 -19.06 -24.43
N TRP A 52 9.08 -18.11 -23.70
CA TRP A 52 10.47 -17.77 -23.91
C TRP A 52 11.42 -18.96 -23.74
N PHE A 53 11.15 -19.82 -22.77
CA PHE A 53 11.98 -20.97 -22.47
C PHE A 53 11.61 -22.20 -23.30
N THR A 54 10.36 -22.34 -23.70
CA THR A 54 9.84 -23.55 -24.38
C THR A 54 9.86 -23.46 -25.91
N ASP A 55 9.65 -22.27 -26.46
CA ASP A 55 9.44 -22.11 -27.90
C ASP A 55 10.75 -21.93 -28.67
N ASP A 56 10.71 -22.25 -29.97
CA ASP A 56 11.84 -22.03 -30.84
C ASP A 56 12.17 -20.54 -31.02
N LEU A 57 13.44 -20.22 -31.01
CA LEU A 57 13.96 -18.87 -31.18
C LEU A 57 13.48 -18.16 -32.45
N LYS A 58 13.22 -18.94 -33.51
CA LYS A 58 12.73 -18.46 -34.80
C LYS A 58 11.35 -17.82 -34.69
N ILE A 59 10.50 -18.24 -33.74
CA ILE A 59 9.16 -17.68 -33.52
C ILE A 59 9.26 -16.19 -33.15
N PHE A 60 10.23 -15.85 -32.31
CA PHE A 60 10.47 -14.49 -31.86
C PHE A 60 11.23 -13.63 -32.89
N LEU A 61 12.24 -14.21 -33.55
CA LEU A 61 13.06 -13.49 -34.54
C LEU A 61 12.31 -13.33 -35.89
N GLY A 62 11.41 -14.29 -36.22
CA GLY A 62 10.72 -14.31 -37.49
C GLY A 62 11.69 -14.51 -38.66
N ASN A 63 11.43 -13.77 -39.73
CA ASN A 63 12.29 -13.78 -40.95
C ASN A 63 13.28 -12.61 -40.96
N ASP A 64 13.30 -11.76 -39.90
CA ASP A 64 14.14 -10.56 -39.88
C ASP A 64 15.60 -10.88 -39.54
N TYR A 65 15.85 -11.97 -38.82
CA TYR A 65 17.18 -12.40 -38.40
C TYR A 65 17.34 -13.93 -38.52
N ASP A 66 18.56 -14.37 -38.87
CA ASP A 66 18.88 -15.80 -38.89
C ASP A 66 19.03 -16.32 -37.45
N SER A 67 18.19 -17.26 -37.07
CA SER A 67 18.22 -17.87 -35.74
C SER A 67 19.53 -18.57 -35.38
N LYS A 68 20.35 -18.92 -36.37
CA LYS A 68 21.68 -19.52 -36.17
C LYS A 68 22.69 -18.53 -35.58
N ASP A 69 22.52 -17.23 -35.84
CA ASP A 69 23.46 -16.19 -35.39
C ASP A 69 23.16 -15.69 -33.96
N TYR A 70 22.03 -16.09 -33.37
CA TYR A 70 21.58 -15.60 -32.07
C TYR A 70 21.35 -16.73 -31.05
N GLU A 71 21.42 -16.38 -29.78
CA GLU A 71 21.03 -17.20 -28.63
C GLU A 71 20.11 -16.41 -27.72
N LYS A 72 19.15 -17.08 -27.06
CA LYS A 72 18.28 -16.47 -26.04
C LYS A 72 19.06 -16.33 -24.73
N LEU A 73 18.91 -15.22 -24.05
CA LEU A 73 19.32 -15.09 -22.66
C LEU A 73 18.35 -15.89 -21.79
N ASN A 74 18.87 -16.74 -20.90
CA ASN A 74 18.06 -17.57 -20.00
C ASN A 74 17.89 -16.97 -18.61
N ASP A 75 18.41 -15.77 -18.39
CA ASP A 75 18.27 -15.06 -17.12
C ASP A 75 16.84 -14.58 -16.93
N ILE A 76 16.46 -14.44 -15.68
CA ILE A 76 15.17 -13.85 -15.29
C ILE A 76 15.38 -12.45 -14.73
N VAL A 77 14.30 -11.68 -14.70
CA VAL A 77 14.27 -10.35 -14.10
C VAL A 77 14.36 -10.45 -12.57
N GLU A 78 15.01 -9.51 -11.96
CA GLU A 78 15.07 -9.34 -10.51
C GLU A 78 13.69 -8.98 -9.96
N VAL A 79 13.27 -9.62 -8.86
CA VAL A 79 11.90 -9.51 -8.31
C VAL A 79 11.48 -8.08 -7.94
N TRP A 80 12.43 -7.23 -7.56
CA TRP A 80 12.12 -5.82 -7.29
C TRP A 80 11.80 -5.01 -8.55
N PHE A 81 12.29 -5.47 -9.71
CA PHE A 81 11.87 -4.92 -11.00
C PHE A 81 10.43 -5.34 -11.30
N ASP A 82 10.09 -6.63 -11.13
CA ASP A 82 8.71 -7.09 -11.31
C ASP A 82 7.73 -6.29 -10.44
N SER A 83 8.04 -6.16 -9.15
CA SER A 83 7.18 -5.42 -8.22
C SER A 83 7.19 -3.92 -8.48
N GLY A 84 8.32 -3.35 -8.89
CA GLY A 84 8.45 -1.94 -9.23
C GLY A 84 7.58 -1.53 -10.42
N SER A 85 7.41 -2.43 -11.40
CA SER A 85 6.59 -2.20 -12.58
C SER A 85 5.06 -2.26 -12.33
N THR A 86 4.60 -2.49 -11.09
CA THR A 86 3.18 -2.56 -10.71
C THR A 86 2.38 -1.35 -11.22
N HIS A 87 2.95 -0.16 -11.25
CA HIS A 87 2.30 1.03 -11.79
C HIS A 87 1.88 0.85 -13.25
N SER A 88 2.64 0.11 -14.05
CA SER A 88 2.37 -0.14 -15.47
C SER A 88 1.25 -1.14 -15.70
N PHE A 89 1.31 -2.31 -15.05
CA PHE A 89 0.36 -3.39 -15.32
C PHE A 89 -0.88 -3.39 -14.41
N VAL A 90 -0.88 -2.59 -13.33
CA VAL A 90 -2.05 -2.42 -12.45
C VAL A 90 -2.65 -1.03 -12.61
N LEU A 91 -1.93 0.04 -12.27
CA LEU A 91 -2.52 1.39 -12.21
C LEU A 91 -2.96 1.90 -13.59
N GLU A 92 -2.15 1.69 -14.64
CA GLU A 92 -2.45 2.16 -15.99
C GLU A 92 -3.49 1.26 -16.72
N LYS A 93 -3.58 -0.03 -16.35
CA LYS A 93 -4.46 -0.98 -17.05
C LYS A 93 -5.86 -1.07 -16.48
N ARG A 94 -6.02 -0.86 -15.16
CA ARG A 94 -7.33 -0.96 -14.50
C ARG A 94 -8.11 0.33 -14.63
N LYS A 95 -9.37 0.24 -15.08
CA LYS A 95 -10.26 1.40 -15.27
C LYS A 95 -10.71 2.07 -13.97
N ASP A 96 -10.70 1.32 -12.87
CA ASP A 96 -11.06 1.79 -11.53
C ASP A 96 -9.89 2.41 -10.76
N LEU A 97 -8.69 2.41 -11.36
CA LEU A 97 -7.48 2.98 -10.80
C LEU A 97 -6.93 4.10 -11.69
N LYS A 98 -5.93 4.80 -11.20
CA LYS A 98 -5.24 5.85 -11.96
C LYS A 98 -3.73 5.83 -11.73
N TRP A 99 -3.00 6.29 -12.71
CA TRP A 99 -1.58 6.59 -12.62
C TRP A 99 -1.34 8.10 -12.75
N PRO A 100 -0.49 8.74 -11.94
CA PRO A 100 0.14 8.21 -10.73
C PRO A 100 -0.85 7.89 -9.62
N ALA A 101 -0.52 6.96 -8.71
CA ALA A 101 -1.27 6.71 -7.49
C ALA A 101 -1.34 7.97 -6.62
N ASP A 102 -2.41 8.14 -5.85
CA ASP A 102 -2.47 9.25 -4.89
C ASP A 102 -1.46 9.05 -3.76
N MET A 103 -1.29 7.80 -3.32
CA MET A 103 -0.37 7.45 -2.23
C MET A 103 0.18 6.03 -2.41
N TYR A 104 1.49 5.86 -2.13
CA TYR A 104 2.11 4.58 -1.81
C TYR A 104 2.25 4.48 -0.29
N LEU A 105 1.77 3.37 0.29
CA LEU A 105 1.73 3.14 1.73
C LEU A 105 2.38 1.80 2.04
N GLU A 106 3.52 1.83 2.74
CA GLU A 106 4.28 0.65 3.17
C GLU A 106 5.23 0.98 4.33
N GLY A 107 5.91 -0.04 4.83
CA GLY A 107 6.93 0.09 5.86
C GLY A 107 8.15 0.89 5.43
N SER A 108 8.89 1.40 6.39
CA SER A 108 10.08 2.23 6.17
C SER A 108 11.22 1.52 5.43
N ASP A 109 11.28 0.18 5.47
CA ASP A 109 12.23 -0.64 4.70
C ASP A 109 12.04 -0.51 3.19
N GLN A 110 10.83 -0.16 2.72
CA GLN A 110 10.53 -0.01 1.30
C GLN A 110 11.17 1.22 0.64
N HIS A 111 11.78 2.11 1.40
CA HIS A 111 12.67 3.14 0.84
C HIS A 111 13.90 2.56 0.12
N ARG A 112 14.31 1.33 0.47
CA ARG A 112 15.33 0.53 -0.24
C ARG A 112 14.75 -0.66 -1.00
N GLY A 113 13.46 -0.72 -1.15
CA GLY A 113 12.71 -1.78 -1.84
C GLY A 113 11.77 -1.23 -2.88
N TRP A 114 10.48 -1.49 -2.72
CA TRP A 114 9.44 -1.19 -3.70
C TRP A 114 9.29 0.29 -4.04
N PHE A 115 9.34 1.21 -3.07
CA PHE A 115 9.28 2.65 -3.38
C PHE A 115 10.40 3.06 -4.32
N HIS A 116 11.59 2.52 -4.11
CA HIS A 116 12.78 2.87 -4.87
C HIS A 116 12.74 2.27 -6.28
N SER A 117 12.47 0.97 -6.43
CA SER A 117 12.40 0.31 -7.74
C SER A 117 11.29 0.92 -8.60
N SER A 118 10.09 1.10 -8.03
CA SER A 118 8.96 1.69 -8.74
C SER A 118 9.21 3.13 -9.18
N LEU A 119 9.89 3.94 -8.34
CA LEU A 119 10.28 5.31 -8.70
C LEU A 119 11.25 5.33 -9.88
N LEU A 120 12.30 4.50 -9.84
CA LEU A 120 13.31 4.44 -10.91
C LEU A 120 12.70 4.00 -12.24
N GLU A 121 11.88 2.97 -12.23
CA GLU A 121 11.24 2.42 -13.41
C GLU A 121 10.22 3.40 -14.03
N SER A 122 9.39 4.02 -13.20
CA SER A 122 8.42 4.99 -13.69
C SER A 122 9.10 6.25 -14.22
N CYS A 123 10.10 6.77 -13.52
CA CYS A 123 10.88 7.92 -14.02
C CYS A 123 11.65 7.60 -15.29
N GLY A 124 12.26 6.41 -15.39
CA GLY A 124 13.00 5.98 -16.59
C GLY A 124 12.12 5.75 -17.81
N THR A 125 10.88 5.27 -17.61
CA THR A 125 9.99 4.89 -18.71
C THR A 125 8.88 5.91 -19.02
N ARG A 126 8.51 6.77 -18.07
CA ARG A 126 7.43 7.78 -18.18
C ARG A 126 7.85 9.19 -17.81
N GLY A 127 9.09 9.40 -17.38
CA GLY A 127 9.60 10.71 -16.95
C GLY A 127 8.93 11.27 -15.69
N LYS A 128 8.20 10.45 -14.92
CA LYS A 128 7.40 10.89 -13.78
C LYS A 128 7.31 9.82 -12.70
N ALA A 129 7.24 10.25 -11.42
CA ALA A 129 7.03 9.35 -10.30
C ALA A 129 5.67 8.62 -10.39
N PRO A 130 5.58 7.35 -9.95
CA PRO A 130 4.35 6.56 -10.01
C PRO A 130 3.34 6.91 -8.91
N PHE A 131 3.68 7.80 -8.02
CA PHE A 131 2.88 8.26 -6.88
C PHE A 131 2.97 9.78 -6.69
N LYS A 132 1.97 10.36 -6.01
CA LYS A 132 1.97 11.76 -5.61
C LYS A 132 2.56 11.94 -4.20
N SER A 133 2.35 10.96 -3.32
CA SER A 133 2.83 10.96 -1.94
C SER A 133 3.24 9.56 -1.49
N ILE A 134 4.10 9.51 -0.48
CA ILE A 134 4.46 8.29 0.24
C ILE A 134 4.03 8.47 1.70
N LEU A 135 3.35 7.47 2.25
CA LEU A 135 3.17 7.34 3.69
C LEU A 135 3.95 6.11 4.14
N SER A 136 4.95 6.34 5.00
CA SER A 136 5.82 5.30 5.52
C SER A 136 5.52 5.06 6.99
N HIS A 137 5.45 3.79 7.39
CA HIS A 137 5.16 3.40 8.77
C HIS A 137 6.27 2.51 9.36
N GLY A 138 6.32 2.43 10.69
CA GLY A 138 7.19 1.52 11.43
C GLY A 138 6.71 0.08 11.37
N PHE A 139 7.43 -0.81 12.08
CA PHE A 139 7.09 -2.23 12.13
C PHE A 139 6.09 -2.54 13.25
N VAL A 140 5.32 -3.59 13.07
CA VAL A 140 4.50 -4.14 14.16
C VAL A 140 5.37 -5.09 14.98
N VAL A 141 5.51 -4.76 16.28
CA VAL A 141 6.32 -5.49 17.25
C VAL A 141 5.46 -5.99 18.41
N ASP A 142 5.94 -6.95 19.18
CA ASP A 142 5.22 -7.41 20.37
C ASP A 142 5.14 -6.33 21.48
N GLY A 143 4.41 -6.59 22.54
CA GLY A 143 4.26 -5.64 23.66
C GLY A 143 5.57 -5.22 24.33
N LYS A 144 6.65 -5.99 24.15
CA LYS A 144 8.00 -5.68 24.65
C LYS A 144 8.85 -4.92 23.64
N GLY A 145 8.33 -4.68 22.41
CA GLY A 145 9.05 -4.02 21.34
C GLY A 145 9.98 -4.97 20.55
N MET A 146 9.77 -6.28 20.67
CA MET A 146 10.57 -7.26 19.94
C MET A 146 9.88 -7.68 18.64
N LYS A 147 10.68 -7.96 17.59
CA LYS A 147 10.19 -8.49 16.33
C LYS A 147 9.40 -9.77 16.55
N MET A 148 8.20 -9.84 16.00
CA MET A 148 7.38 -11.06 16.05
C MET A 148 7.91 -12.11 15.09
N SER A 149 8.03 -13.36 15.58
CA SER A 149 8.38 -14.51 14.75
C SER A 149 7.72 -15.80 15.26
N LYS A 150 7.47 -16.74 14.35
CA LYS A 150 6.89 -18.04 14.71
C LYS A 150 7.82 -18.82 15.64
N SER A 151 9.13 -18.69 15.48
CA SER A 151 10.15 -19.39 16.30
C SER A 151 10.18 -18.89 17.76
N THR A 152 9.87 -17.62 17.99
CA THR A 152 9.77 -17.02 19.34
C THR A 152 8.40 -17.20 19.98
N GLY A 153 7.39 -17.60 19.21
CA GLY A 153 6.02 -17.81 19.70
C GLY A 153 5.30 -16.53 20.13
N ASN A 154 5.78 -15.34 19.75
CA ASN A 154 5.22 -14.05 20.11
C ASN A 154 4.36 -13.43 19.00
N VAL A 155 3.98 -14.21 17.99
CA VAL A 155 3.14 -13.75 16.87
C VAL A 155 1.69 -13.63 17.34
N ILE A 156 1.09 -12.48 17.08
CA ILE A 156 -0.35 -12.24 17.22
C ILE A 156 -0.94 -12.21 15.82
N SER A 157 -1.82 -13.18 15.50
CA SER A 157 -2.43 -13.22 14.19
C SER A 157 -3.64 -12.28 14.12
N PRO A 158 -3.89 -11.62 12.97
CA PRO A 158 -5.11 -10.85 12.76
C PRO A 158 -6.36 -11.68 12.95
N GLU A 159 -6.37 -12.96 12.57
CA GLU A 159 -7.52 -13.88 12.74
C GLU A 159 -7.90 -14.04 14.21
N ASP A 160 -6.92 -14.15 15.11
CA ASP A 160 -7.18 -14.25 16.55
C ASP A 160 -7.79 -12.97 17.10
N ILE A 161 -7.32 -11.81 16.62
CA ILE A 161 -7.91 -10.51 16.99
C ILE A 161 -9.35 -10.42 16.48
N LEU A 162 -9.58 -10.74 15.22
CA LEU A 162 -10.91 -10.71 14.61
C LEU A 162 -11.90 -11.60 15.35
N LYS A 163 -11.48 -12.81 15.72
CA LYS A 163 -12.31 -13.77 16.44
C LYS A 163 -12.66 -13.31 17.86
N ASN A 164 -11.72 -12.72 18.58
CA ASN A 164 -11.89 -12.39 20.00
C ASN A 164 -12.43 -10.97 20.23
N TYR A 165 -12.11 -10.01 19.36
CA TYR A 165 -12.41 -8.59 19.56
C TYR A 165 -13.18 -7.95 18.39
N GLY A 166 -13.12 -8.55 17.21
CA GLY A 166 -13.69 -7.97 15.98
C GLY A 166 -12.74 -6.98 15.28
N ALA A 167 -13.07 -6.67 14.03
CA ALA A 167 -12.25 -5.84 13.16
C ALA A 167 -12.08 -4.39 13.65
N ASP A 168 -13.10 -3.85 14.33
CA ASP A 168 -13.09 -2.47 14.79
C ASP A 168 -12.03 -2.22 15.86
N ILE A 169 -11.75 -3.21 16.71
CA ILE A 169 -10.69 -3.05 17.72
C ILE A 169 -9.31 -2.97 17.07
N LEU A 170 -9.07 -3.76 16.01
CA LEU A 170 -7.84 -3.67 15.23
C LEU A 170 -7.70 -2.30 14.55
N ARG A 171 -8.79 -1.78 13.98
CA ARG A 171 -8.81 -0.43 13.38
C ARG A 171 -8.56 0.67 14.41
N VAL A 172 -9.18 0.56 15.59
CA VAL A 172 -8.98 1.50 16.71
C VAL A 172 -7.52 1.47 17.17
N TRP A 173 -6.94 0.28 17.36
CA TRP A 173 -5.53 0.15 17.72
C TRP A 173 -4.61 0.83 16.67
N ALA A 174 -4.82 0.56 15.39
CA ALA A 174 -4.02 1.16 14.32
C ALA A 174 -4.16 2.70 14.28
N SER A 175 -5.39 3.21 14.45
CA SER A 175 -5.66 4.66 14.45
C SER A 175 -5.16 5.36 15.71
N ALA A 176 -5.10 4.66 16.84
CA ALA A 176 -4.62 5.20 18.11
C ALA A 176 -3.09 5.20 18.23
N SER A 177 -2.41 4.42 17.42
CA SER A 177 -0.96 4.29 17.43
C SER A 177 -0.31 5.37 16.57
N ASP A 178 0.86 5.86 16.99
CA ASP A 178 1.70 6.69 16.11
C ASP A 178 2.45 5.78 15.15
N TYR A 179 1.96 5.68 13.94
CA TYR A 179 2.50 4.78 12.92
C TYR A 179 3.89 5.20 12.41
N ALA A 180 4.35 6.42 12.69
CA ALA A 180 5.72 6.83 12.34
C ALA A 180 6.78 6.05 13.14
N GLU A 181 6.40 5.49 14.28
CA GLU A 181 7.21 4.64 15.13
C GLU A 181 6.81 3.17 15.03
N ASP A 182 7.55 2.28 15.68
CA ASP A 182 7.18 0.88 15.75
C ASP A 182 5.92 0.68 16.60
N LEU A 183 4.96 -0.06 16.06
CA LEU A 183 3.65 -0.27 16.65
C LEU A 183 3.65 -1.50 17.55
N ARG A 184 3.49 -1.29 18.84
CA ARG A 184 3.38 -2.39 19.80
C ARG A 184 1.98 -2.97 19.82
N ILE A 185 1.91 -4.31 19.85
CA ILE A 185 0.65 -5.02 19.98
C ILE A 185 0.79 -6.17 20.97
N ASP A 186 -0.13 -6.25 21.92
CA ASP A 186 -0.33 -7.38 22.82
C ASP A 186 -1.77 -7.45 23.29
N LYS A 187 -2.09 -8.50 24.06
CA LYS A 187 -3.44 -8.72 24.58
C LYS A 187 -3.92 -7.57 25.49
N ASN A 188 -3.04 -7.00 26.30
CA ASN A 188 -3.43 -5.93 27.23
C ASN A 188 -3.72 -4.63 26.48
N ILE A 189 -2.90 -4.30 25.47
CA ILE A 189 -3.12 -3.17 24.58
C ILE A 189 -4.48 -3.30 23.89
N LEU A 190 -4.78 -4.47 23.34
CA LEU A 190 -6.07 -4.73 22.68
C LEU A 190 -7.28 -4.62 23.65
N ILE A 191 -7.13 -5.09 24.89
CA ILE A 191 -8.18 -4.94 25.91
C ILE A 191 -8.46 -3.45 26.21
N GLN A 192 -7.40 -2.63 26.37
CA GLN A 192 -7.55 -1.19 26.59
C GLN A 192 -8.29 -0.49 25.44
N HIS A 193 -7.94 -0.85 24.20
CA HIS A 193 -8.65 -0.32 23.02
C HIS A 193 -10.11 -0.81 22.94
N ALA A 194 -10.38 -2.05 23.33
CA ALA A 194 -11.73 -2.57 23.40
C ALA A 194 -12.59 -1.82 24.45
N GLU A 195 -11.99 -1.44 25.58
CA GLU A 195 -12.68 -0.62 26.59
C GLU A 195 -12.96 0.80 26.08
N SER A 196 -11.99 1.44 25.43
CA SER A 196 -12.18 2.76 24.82
C SER A 196 -13.27 2.72 23.75
N TYR A 197 -13.24 1.72 22.86
CA TYR A 197 -14.30 1.51 21.86
C TYR A 197 -15.67 1.33 22.50
N ARG A 198 -15.74 0.59 23.59
CA ARG A 198 -16.99 0.37 24.33
C ARG A 198 -17.57 1.66 24.91
N LYS A 199 -16.72 2.58 25.40
CA LYS A 199 -17.16 3.93 25.84
C LYS A 199 -17.77 4.70 24.68
N ILE A 200 -17.10 4.78 23.54
CA ILE A 200 -17.61 5.47 22.34
C ILE A 200 -18.95 4.87 21.90
N ARG A 201 -19.04 3.55 21.80
CA ARG A 201 -20.26 2.85 21.41
C ARG A 201 -21.43 3.09 22.38
N ASN A 202 -21.16 3.11 23.68
CA ASN A 202 -22.17 3.38 24.70
C ASN A 202 -22.66 4.84 24.62
N THR A 203 -21.80 5.79 24.34
CA THR A 203 -22.17 7.19 24.11
C THR A 203 -23.12 7.33 22.92
N PHE A 204 -22.78 6.70 21.78
CA PHE A 204 -23.69 6.68 20.62
C PHE A 204 -25.02 6.00 20.94
N ARG A 205 -25.00 4.87 21.67
CA ARG A 205 -26.23 4.18 22.09
C ARG A 205 -27.12 5.06 22.96
N PHE A 206 -26.52 5.82 23.87
CA PHE A 206 -27.23 6.78 24.71
C PHE A 206 -27.85 7.90 23.87
N MET A 207 -27.09 8.52 22.98
CA MET A 207 -27.56 9.58 22.08
C MET A 207 -28.72 9.07 21.21
N LEU A 208 -28.54 7.94 20.53
CA LEU A 208 -29.58 7.36 19.69
C LEU A 208 -30.85 6.99 20.45
N GLY A 209 -30.71 6.47 21.65
CA GLY A 209 -31.86 6.16 22.50
C GLY A 209 -32.69 7.39 22.89
N ASN A 210 -32.01 8.52 23.13
CA ASN A 210 -32.71 9.78 23.48
C ASN A 210 -33.25 10.53 22.25
N LEU A 211 -32.69 10.31 21.07
CA LEU A 211 -33.08 11.02 19.85
C LEU A 211 -34.03 10.23 18.95
N LYS A 212 -34.31 8.96 19.26
CA LYS A 212 -35.10 8.05 18.40
C LYS A 212 -36.41 8.65 17.93
N ASP A 213 -37.24 9.15 18.85
CA ASP A 213 -38.56 9.70 18.53
C ASP A 213 -38.45 10.97 17.66
N LYS A 214 -37.38 11.77 17.83
CA LYS A 214 -37.13 12.96 17.03
C LYS A 214 -36.73 12.59 15.60
N PHE A 215 -35.90 11.58 15.43
CA PHE A 215 -35.53 11.06 14.10
C PHE A 215 -36.74 10.48 13.37
N GLU A 216 -37.55 9.67 14.03
CA GLU A 216 -38.76 9.07 13.43
C GLU A 216 -39.79 10.10 13.01
N LYS A 217 -39.93 11.21 13.74
CA LYS A 217 -40.85 12.30 13.44
C LYS A 217 -40.29 13.40 12.55
N GLN A 218 -38.98 13.34 12.23
CA GLN A 218 -38.24 14.41 11.54
C GLN A 218 -38.44 15.79 12.17
N ASP A 219 -38.66 15.85 13.47
CA ASP A 219 -38.96 17.08 14.23
C ASP A 219 -37.65 17.69 14.77
N PHE A 220 -36.84 18.23 13.88
CA PHE A 220 -35.62 18.95 14.25
C PHE A 220 -35.88 20.43 14.24
N LYS A 221 -36.05 21.03 15.41
CA LYS A 221 -36.12 22.48 15.53
C LYS A 221 -34.72 23.08 15.58
N LYS A 222 -34.40 24.00 14.69
CA LYS A 222 -33.18 24.78 14.76
C LYS A 222 -33.28 25.74 15.95
N ILE A 223 -32.45 25.53 16.96
CA ILE A 223 -32.34 26.44 18.11
C ILE A 223 -31.26 27.46 17.78
N GLU A 224 -31.57 28.75 18.00
CA GLU A 224 -30.59 29.84 17.87
C GLU A 224 -29.57 29.74 19.00
N ILE A 225 -28.28 29.78 18.69
CA ILE A 225 -27.18 29.61 19.67
C ILE A 225 -27.33 30.56 20.85
N GLN A 226 -27.75 31.82 20.58
CA GLN A 226 -27.92 32.86 21.62
C GLN A 226 -29.04 32.58 22.63
N LYS A 227 -29.94 31.63 22.29
CA LYS A 227 -31.04 31.19 23.16
C LYS A 227 -30.72 29.91 23.95
N MET A 228 -29.53 29.34 23.74
CA MET A 228 -29.04 28.16 24.46
C MET A 228 -28.45 28.60 25.81
N ASP A 229 -28.47 27.68 26.80
CA ASP A 229 -27.76 27.87 28.06
C ASP A 229 -26.25 27.93 27.85
N GLU A 230 -25.52 28.57 28.74
CA GLU A 230 -24.06 28.73 28.64
C GLU A 230 -23.32 27.41 28.51
N LEU A 231 -23.77 26.37 29.19
CA LEU A 231 -23.19 25.02 29.09
C LEU A 231 -23.37 24.44 27.69
N GLU A 232 -24.52 24.61 27.07
CA GLU A 232 -24.80 24.13 25.72
C GLU A 232 -23.94 24.87 24.69
N GLN A 233 -23.81 26.20 24.84
CA GLN A 233 -22.93 27.03 23.99
C GLN A 233 -21.47 26.59 24.13
N LEU A 234 -20.99 26.29 25.34
CA LEU A 234 -19.64 25.78 25.59
C LEU A 234 -19.42 24.42 24.89
N ILE A 235 -20.40 23.51 24.98
CA ILE A 235 -20.31 22.19 24.33
C ILE A 235 -20.24 22.35 22.81
N LEU A 236 -21.08 23.19 22.22
CA LEU A 236 -21.04 23.50 20.78
C LEU A 236 -19.70 24.08 20.35
N HIS A 237 -19.13 24.99 21.16
CA HIS A 237 -17.81 25.55 20.89
C HIS A 237 -16.71 24.47 20.93
N LYS A 238 -16.75 23.57 21.91
CA LYS A 238 -15.82 22.43 21.97
C LYS A 238 -15.97 21.49 20.78
N LEU A 239 -17.19 21.19 20.37
CA LEU A 239 -17.44 20.39 19.16
C LEU A 239 -16.89 21.06 17.90
N PHE A 240 -17.03 22.38 17.77
CA PHE A 240 -16.42 23.14 16.68
C PHE A 240 -14.88 23.01 16.69
N LEU A 241 -14.24 23.17 17.85
CA LEU A 241 -12.78 23.03 17.96
C LEU A 241 -12.32 21.60 17.62
N ILE A 242 -13.06 20.58 18.06
CA ILE A 242 -12.79 19.20 17.68
C ILE A 242 -12.94 19.02 16.17
N GLY A 243 -13.97 19.59 15.55
CA GLY A 243 -14.16 19.55 14.09
C GLY A 243 -12.96 20.14 13.33
N VAL A 244 -12.45 21.31 13.77
CA VAL A 244 -11.24 21.91 13.20
C VAL A 244 -10.02 21.00 13.36
N SER A 245 -9.84 20.43 14.56
CA SER A 245 -8.74 19.49 14.84
C SER A 245 -8.84 18.21 13.98
N ILE A 246 -10.05 17.68 13.77
CA ILE A 246 -10.30 16.54 12.89
C ILE A 246 -9.82 16.82 11.47
N ASP A 247 -10.26 17.94 10.89
CA ASP A 247 -9.91 18.33 9.51
C ASP A 247 -8.40 18.49 9.33
N GLU A 248 -7.72 19.09 10.28
CA GLU A 248 -6.26 19.28 10.26
C GLU A 248 -5.53 17.94 10.39
N ASN A 249 -5.92 17.13 11.36
CA ASN A 249 -5.26 15.83 11.61
C ASN A 249 -5.50 14.83 10.49
N LEU A 250 -6.67 14.84 9.85
CA LEU A 250 -6.95 14.01 8.66
C LEU A 250 -6.08 14.42 7.46
N LYS A 251 -5.94 15.72 7.19
CA LYS A 251 -5.08 16.21 6.10
C LYS A 251 -3.61 15.80 6.28
N ASN A 252 -3.16 15.71 7.53
CA ASN A 252 -1.78 15.37 7.87
C ASN A 252 -1.58 13.90 8.24
N TYR A 253 -2.62 13.07 8.13
CA TYR A 253 -2.62 11.65 8.53
C TYR A 253 -2.24 11.40 10.00
N ASN A 254 -2.50 12.35 10.90
CA ASN A 254 -2.21 12.27 12.34
C ASN A 254 -3.35 11.58 13.10
N PHE A 255 -3.68 10.35 12.76
CA PHE A 255 -4.83 9.63 13.32
C PHE A 255 -4.76 9.43 14.83
N HIS A 256 -3.57 9.22 15.40
CA HIS A 256 -3.37 9.06 16.84
C HIS A 256 -3.74 10.32 17.63
N LYS A 257 -3.52 11.51 17.08
CA LYS A 257 -3.93 12.78 17.71
C LYS A 257 -5.44 12.93 17.66
N LEU A 258 -6.04 12.66 16.49
CA LEU A 258 -7.50 12.66 16.33
C LEU A 258 -8.18 11.70 17.30
N TYR A 259 -7.66 10.47 17.43
CA TYR A 259 -8.19 9.49 18.38
C TYR A 259 -8.13 10.00 19.83
N LYS A 260 -7.04 10.63 20.22
CA LYS A 260 -6.88 11.23 21.55
C LYS A 260 -7.89 12.35 21.79
N ASP A 261 -8.10 13.22 20.83
CA ASP A 261 -9.05 14.34 20.94
C ASP A 261 -10.50 13.85 21.07
N LEU A 262 -10.85 12.75 20.38
CA LEU A 262 -12.19 12.16 20.46
C LEU A 262 -12.48 11.44 21.79
N LEU A 263 -11.46 11.01 22.53
CA LEU A 263 -11.63 10.31 23.80
C LEU A 263 -11.67 11.26 25.02
N ASN A 264 -11.16 12.46 24.91
CA ASN A 264 -11.09 13.49 25.97
C ASN A 264 -12.31 14.41 25.91
#